data_3355c74301b1463479b4e86309a608c1
#
_entry.id   3355c74301b1463479b4e86309a608c1
#
_cell.length_a   1.000
_cell.length_b   1.000
_cell.length_c   1.000
_cell.angle_alpha   90.00
_cell.angle_beta   90.00
_cell.angle_gamma   90.00
#
_symmetry.space_group_name_H-M   'P 1'
#
loop_
_entity.id
_entity.type
_entity.pdbx_description
1 polymer ?
#
loop_
_entity_poly.entity_id
_entity_poly.type
_entity_poly.pdbx_seq_one_letter_code
_entity_poly.pdbx_strand_id
1 'polypeptide(L)'
;MMSSVNFLTSIASIFALGSALQVHGRNSPNVPDVADHPSVFEVPMGSRNVYPAENFNRDVTTTWWETTVLDGHSSDASTELAGALKEASFLVLDNAMYTLLGSNGKTTGPTVERIFTFPEPPSFARRMVHDGTVYSPECNCIFFAELHPPKAGFSADAMPWVWRVDLSQTPPITEKVYPSPQLTVPNGAYYHNGSVYWAQEGNYTVPGGVVRMDPVTLKTEVVLNNWFGHRFNSPNDVVITRDGVAYFTDGYYGYDNFNDTLKPELANGVWRWEINTGDVRMVSGAGGGPFTNPNGVALNHKQDRLYVTNRGNSSDNPAGGRTIYEFQLDHHSFARPVTGGEVFTYSDSGFPDGIKVDKDGRVYGGVTGGVHVFDVSGRQLGIIKVAEGDVAVNMQFVGPWLYIAGREHLYRVKLATEGAQGYPSKVRSSCVRRNHC
;
A
#
# COMPACT_ATOMS: atom_id res chain seq x y z
N MET A 1 32.93 -6.65 30.57
CA MET A 1 33.49 -6.68 29.21
C MET A 1 32.56 -7.51 28.38
N MET A 2 31.56 -6.92 27.78
CA MET A 2 30.69 -7.55 26.79
C MET A 2 30.78 -6.68 25.52
N SER A 3 31.10 -7.34 24.44
CA SER A 3 31.46 -6.76 23.16
C SER A 3 30.24 -6.10 22.52
N SER A 4 30.40 -4.85 22.19
CA SER A 4 29.58 -4.12 21.23
C SER A 4 29.82 -4.70 19.85
N VAL A 5 28.92 -5.53 19.34
CA VAL A 5 28.93 -6.07 17.98
C VAL A 5 27.80 -5.47 17.20
N ASN A 6 28.20 -4.56 16.34
CA ASN A 6 27.61 -4.26 15.01
C ASN A 6 26.11 -4.42 14.75
N PHE A 7 25.33 -3.42 15.13
CA PHE A 7 23.94 -3.21 14.68
C PHE A 7 23.83 -2.50 13.32
N LEU A 8 24.95 -2.12 12.70
CA LEU A 8 24.97 -1.29 11.49
C LEU A 8 24.97 -2.07 10.16
N THR A 9 25.18 -3.37 10.20
CA THR A 9 25.28 -4.19 8.98
C THR A 9 23.94 -4.81 8.52
N SER A 10 22.95 -4.87 9.38
CA SER A 10 21.68 -5.55 9.08
C SER A 10 20.69 -4.69 8.27
N ILE A 11 20.74 -3.36 8.37
CA ILE A 11 19.82 -2.47 7.63
C ILE A 11 20.22 -2.31 6.16
N ALA A 12 21.49 -2.49 5.84
CA ALA A 12 22.00 -2.36 4.48
C ALA A 12 21.57 -3.53 3.56
N SER A 13 21.28 -4.69 4.12
CA SER A 13 20.97 -5.88 3.32
C SER A 13 19.55 -5.93 2.76
N ILE A 14 18.61 -5.19 3.34
CA ILE A 14 17.21 -5.17 2.88
C ILE A 14 17.03 -4.35 1.59
N PHE A 15 18.02 -3.51 1.27
CA PHE A 15 17.92 -2.49 0.25
C PHE A 15 19.11 -2.42 -0.72
N ALA A 16 20.06 -3.32 -0.59
CA ALA A 16 21.32 -3.28 -1.34
C ALA A 16 21.23 -3.89 -2.75
N LEU A 17 20.06 -4.27 -3.24
CA LEU A 17 19.87 -4.82 -4.58
C LEU A 17 19.33 -3.81 -5.60
N GLY A 18 19.64 -2.54 -5.39
CA GLY A 18 19.34 -1.47 -6.34
C GLY A 18 20.57 -0.75 -6.86
N SER A 19 21.72 -1.40 -6.96
CA SER A 19 22.93 -0.74 -7.45
C SER A 19 23.60 -1.53 -8.56
N ALA A 20 23.26 -1.21 -9.78
CA ALA A 20 24.11 -1.12 -10.96
C ALA A 20 23.25 -0.98 -12.24
N LEU A 21 22.60 0.14 -12.40
CA LEU A 21 22.27 0.61 -13.74
C LEU A 21 22.71 2.07 -13.83
N GLN A 22 23.76 2.28 -14.64
CA GLN A 22 24.18 3.62 -15.04
C GLN A 22 23.04 4.26 -15.81
N VAL A 23 22.36 5.21 -15.19
CA VAL A 23 21.37 6.05 -15.84
C VAL A 23 22.09 7.04 -16.72
N HIS A 24 22.04 6.82 -18.03
CA HIS A 24 22.35 7.87 -19.00
C HIS A 24 21.16 8.85 -18.98
N GLY A 25 21.42 10.03 -18.48
CA GLY A 25 20.45 11.12 -18.45
C GLY A 25 19.97 11.49 -19.84
N ARG A 26 18.65 11.52 -20.03
CA ARG A 26 17.97 12.35 -21.03
C ARG A 26 16.80 13.05 -20.35
N ASN A 27 16.97 14.35 -20.18
CA ASN A 27 15.88 15.29 -19.93
C ASN A 27 14.95 15.27 -21.15
N SER A 28 13.73 14.85 -20.97
CA SER A 28 12.60 15.23 -21.83
C SER A 28 11.38 15.37 -20.93
N PRO A 29 10.74 16.54 -20.89
CA PRO A 29 9.44 16.70 -20.31
C PRO A 29 8.40 16.10 -21.27
N ASN A 30 7.51 15.25 -20.73
CA ASN A 30 6.35 14.70 -21.44
C ASN A 30 6.61 13.55 -22.41
N VAL A 31 6.82 12.36 -21.90
CA VAL A 31 6.29 11.13 -22.53
C VAL A 31 6.04 10.12 -21.41
N PRO A 32 4.84 9.53 -21.29
CA PRO A 32 4.61 8.40 -20.41
C PRO A 32 5.36 7.21 -20.98
N ASP A 33 6.47 6.85 -20.35
CA ASP A 33 7.21 5.63 -20.66
C ASP A 33 6.55 4.44 -19.94
N VAL A 34 5.33 4.19 -20.30
CA VAL A 34 4.63 2.94 -20.10
C VAL A 34 4.47 2.37 -21.49
N ALA A 35 4.82 1.12 -21.67
CA ALA A 35 4.84 0.47 -22.97
C ALA A 35 3.68 0.94 -23.85
N ASP A 36 3.99 1.44 -25.06
CA ASP A 36 3.02 1.96 -26.03
C ASP A 36 1.93 0.93 -26.39
N HIS A 37 2.09 -0.30 -25.91
CA HIS A 37 1.14 -1.39 -26.05
C HIS A 37 0.99 -2.13 -24.72
N PRO A 38 -0.09 -1.88 -23.93
CA PRO A 38 -0.36 -2.61 -22.69
C PRO A 38 -0.61 -4.09 -23.00
N SER A 39 0.45 -4.88 -22.88
CA SER A 39 0.41 -6.31 -23.17
C SER A 39 -0.16 -7.10 -22.01
N VAL A 40 -1.03 -8.03 -22.34
CA VAL A 40 -1.60 -9.02 -21.42
C VAL A 40 -1.00 -10.37 -21.75
N PHE A 41 -0.41 -11.02 -20.78
CA PHE A 41 0.20 -12.32 -20.93
C PHE A 41 -0.45 -13.34 -20.00
N GLU A 42 -0.99 -14.41 -20.58
CA GLU A 42 -1.52 -15.53 -19.81
C GLU A 42 -0.37 -16.45 -19.38
N VAL A 43 -0.21 -16.59 -18.08
CA VAL A 43 0.83 -17.43 -17.51
C VAL A 43 0.44 -18.89 -17.63
N PRO A 44 1.18 -19.73 -18.38
CA PRO A 44 0.88 -21.14 -18.50
C PRO A 44 0.85 -21.82 -17.13
N MET A 45 -0.13 -22.68 -16.88
CA MET A 45 -0.35 -23.32 -15.59
C MET A 45 0.91 -24.06 -15.10
N GLY A 46 1.63 -24.75 -15.97
CA GLY A 46 2.85 -25.49 -15.64
C GLY A 46 4.05 -24.61 -15.27
N SER A 47 4.01 -23.30 -15.60
CA SER A 47 5.13 -22.41 -15.31
C SER A 47 5.07 -21.72 -13.94
N ARG A 48 4.02 -21.97 -13.16
CA ARG A 48 3.87 -21.42 -11.81
C ARG A 48 4.68 -22.14 -10.75
N ASN A 49 4.92 -23.43 -10.95
CA ASN A 49 5.62 -24.31 -10.00
C ASN A 49 6.73 -25.05 -10.73
N VAL A 50 7.69 -24.30 -11.22
CA VAL A 50 8.83 -24.87 -11.97
C VAL A 50 9.82 -25.48 -10.98
N TYR A 51 10.36 -26.61 -11.33
CA TYR A 51 11.47 -27.19 -10.60
C TYR A 51 12.67 -26.25 -10.70
N PRO A 52 13.19 -25.72 -9.59
CA PRO A 52 14.35 -24.85 -9.66
C PRO A 52 15.56 -25.64 -10.13
N ALA A 53 16.43 -24.98 -10.91
CA ALA A 53 17.75 -25.51 -11.18
C ALA A 53 18.52 -25.77 -9.88
N GLU A 54 19.53 -26.64 -9.92
CA GLU A 54 20.41 -26.84 -8.76
C GLU A 54 20.93 -25.50 -8.24
N ASN A 55 20.86 -25.32 -6.93
CA ASN A 55 21.22 -24.08 -6.21
C ASN A 55 20.31 -22.87 -6.48
N PHE A 56 19.09 -23.08 -6.95
CA PHE A 56 18.14 -22.01 -7.08
C PHE A 56 17.75 -21.46 -5.70
N ASN A 57 18.03 -20.18 -5.49
CA ASN A 57 17.62 -19.46 -4.30
C ASN A 57 17.12 -18.07 -4.72
N ARG A 58 15.81 -17.92 -4.74
CA ARG A 58 15.19 -16.63 -5.05
C ARG A 58 15.02 -15.81 -3.78
N ASP A 59 15.57 -14.59 -3.77
CA ASP A 59 15.30 -13.62 -2.71
C ASP A 59 13.78 -13.35 -2.65
N VAL A 60 13.23 -13.25 -1.44
CA VAL A 60 11.79 -13.03 -1.22
C VAL A 60 11.30 -11.70 -1.80
N THR A 61 12.18 -10.74 -1.95
CA THR A 61 11.87 -9.41 -2.52
C THR A 61 11.95 -9.38 -4.05
N THR A 62 12.46 -10.43 -4.67
CA THR A 62 12.57 -10.53 -6.13
C THR A 62 11.30 -11.14 -6.72
N THR A 63 10.81 -10.56 -7.79
CA THR A 63 9.66 -11.09 -8.51
C THR A 63 10.01 -12.39 -9.23
N TRP A 64 9.08 -13.36 -9.23
CA TRP A 64 9.37 -14.66 -9.85
C TRP A 64 9.53 -14.55 -11.37
N TRP A 65 8.87 -13.62 -12.04
CA TRP A 65 8.97 -13.43 -13.49
C TRP A 65 10.28 -12.79 -13.96
N GLU A 66 11.06 -12.19 -13.05
CA GLU A 66 12.38 -11.67 -13.38
C GLU A 66 13.50 -12.71 -13.26
N THR A 67 13.29 -13.74 -12.45
CA THR A 67 14.31 -14.73 -12.10
C THR A 67 14.01 -16.13 -12.62
N THR A 68 12.87 -16.35 -13.26
CA THR A 68 12.43 -17.69 -13.59
C THR A 68 13.09 -18.22 -14.85
N VAL A 69 13.82 -19.31 -14.70
CA VAL A 69 14.07 -20.29 -15.73
C VAL A 69 12.90 -21.27 -15.67
N LEU A 70 11.97 -21.15 -16.61
CA LEU A 70 10.62 -21.73 -16.50
C LEU A 70 10.56 -23.24 -16.58
N ASP A 71 11.61 -23.93 -17.00
CA ASP A 71 11.64 -25.37 -17.15
C ASP A 71 12.89 -26.04 -16.57
N GLY A 72 13.71 -25.31 -15.84
CA GLY A 72 15.02 -25.79 -15.37
C GLY A 72 16.04 -26.01 -16.47
N HIS A 73 15.68 -25.71 -17.71
CA HIS A 73 16.52 -25.86 -18.89
C HIS A 73 16.62 -24.50 -19.60
N SER A 74 17.78 -24.17 -20.10
CA SER A 74 18.01 -22.99 -20.94
C SER A 74 17.57 -23.27 -22.38
N SER A 75 16.30 -23.58 -22.60
CA SER A 75 15.75 -23.70 -23.94
C SER A 75 15.37 -22.33 -24.51
N ASP A 76 15.35 -22.22 -25.85
CA ASP A 76 14.91 -20.99 -26.51
C ASP A 76 13.47 -20.62 -26.10
N ALA A 77 12.60 -21.62 -25.92
CA ALA A 77 11.22 -21.44 -25.46
C ALA A 77 11.13 -20.87 -24.03
N SER A 78 12.00 -21.29 -23.10
CA SER A 78 12.08 -20.71 -21.76
C SER A 78 12.52 -19.26 -21.77
N THR A 79 13.46 -18.93 -22.64
CA THR A 79 13.97 -17.56 -22.79
C THR A 79 12.91 -16.64 -23.37
N GLU A 80 12.17 -17.12 -24.39
CA GLU A 80 11.05 -16.37 -25.00
C GLU A 80 9.94 -16.13 -23.99
N LEU A 81 9.56 -17.15 -23.21
CA LEU A 81 8.54 -17.04 -22.19
C LEU A 81 8.95 -16.07 -21.05
N ALA A 82 10.19 -16.14 -20.60
CA ALA A 82 10.75 -15.23 -19.61
C ALA A 82 10.72 -13.77 -20.12
N GLY A 83 11.07 -13.55 -21.39
CA GLY A 83 10.98 -12.25 -22.05
C GLY A 83 9.54 -11.74 -22.07
N ALA A 84 8.59 -12.55 -22.50
CA ALA A 84 7.18 -12.18 -22.55
C ALA A 84 6.61 -11.85 -21.17
N LEU A 85 6.98 -12.61 -20.13
CA LEU A 85 6.61 -12.31 -18.74
C LEU A 85 7.17 -10.98 -18.26
N LYS A 86 8.43 -10.69 -18.62
CA LYS A 86 9.10 -9.45 -18.24
C LYS A 86 8.47 -8.23 -18.92
N GLU A 87 8.15 -8.33 -20.19
CA GLU A 87 7.60 -7.22 -20.99
C GLU A 87 6.10 -6.97 -20.76
N ALA A 88 5.34 -7.97 -20.31
CA ALA A 88 3.91 -7.83 -20.10
C ALA A 88 3.59 -6.79 -19.01
N SER A 89 2.58 -5.94 -19.26
CA SER A 89 2.01 -5.02 -18.26
C SER A 89 1.05 -5.73 -17.30
N PHE A 90 0.46 -6.83 -17.74
CA PHE A 90 -0.48 -7.63 -16.96
C PHE A 90 -0.14 -9.12 -17.09
N LEU A 91 -0.01 -9.78 -15.96
CA LEU A 91 0.11 -11.24 -15.90
C LEU A 91 -1.24 -11.83 -15.51
N VAL A 92 -1.79 -12.69 -16.36
CA VAL A 92 -3.07 -13.37 -16.14
C VAL A 92 -2.80 -14.76 -15.62
N LEU A 93 -3.28 -15.05 -14.43
CA LEU A 93 -3.18 -16.34 -13.75
C LEU A 93 -4.52 -17.10 -13.74
N ASP A 94 -5.62 -16.38 -13.96
CA ASP A 94 -6.96 -16.92 -14.06
C ASP A 94 -7.80 -16.07 -15.03
N ASN A 95 -8.71 -16.71 -15.75
CA ASN A 95 -9.57 -16.05 -16.74
C ASN A 95 -10.41 -14.89 -16.19
N ALA A 96 -10.71 -14.89 -14.89
CA ALA A 96 -11.42 -13.77 -14.25
C ALA A 96 -10.63 -12.45 -14.33
N MET A 97 -9.30 -12.50 -14.48
CA MET A 97 -8.49 -11.32 -14.68
C MET A 97 -8.80 -10.61 -16.01
N TYR A 98 -9.06 -11.35 -17.08
CA TYR A 98 -9.48 -10.75 -18.37
C TYR A 98 -10.76 -9.92 -18.24
N THR A 99 -11.73 -10.43 -17.46
CA THR A 99 -12.96 -9.67 -17.18
C THR A 99 -12.66 -8.38 -16.45
N LEU A 100 -11.78 -8.42 -15.47
CA LEU A 100 -11.35 -7.24 -14.71
C LEU A 100 -10.63 -6.21 -15.60
N LEU A 101 -9.79 -6.67 -16.51
CA LEU A 101 -9.08 -5.81 -17.46
C LEU A 101 -9.98 -5.29 -18.59
N GLY A 102 -11.20 -5.82 -18.74
CA GLY A 102 -12.08 -5.51 -19.87
C GLY A 102 -11.54 -6.03 -21.21
N SER A 103 -10.61 -6.99 -21.19
CA SER A 103 -9.88 -7.44 -22.38
C SER A 103 -10.51 -8.65 -23.06
N ASN A 104 -11.42 -9.39 -22.39
CA ASN A 104 -12.12 -10.55 -22.93
C ASN A 104 -11.21 -11.58 -23.63
N GLY A 105 -10.08 -11.91 -23.02
CA GLY A 105 -9.11 -12.86 -23.55
C GLY A 105 -8.16 -12.29 -24.63
N LYS A 106 -8.12 -10.99 -24.80
CA LYS A 106 -7.21 -10.33 -25.75
C LYS A 106 -5.81 -10.17 -25.15
N THR A 107 -4.83 -10.05 -26.05
CA THR A 107 -3.43 -9.80 -25.71
C THR A 107 -3.16 -8.35 -25.29
N THR A 108 -4.15 -7.47 -25.35
CA THR A 108 -4.07 -6.06 -24.96
C THR A 108 -5.05 -5.75 -23.82
N GLY A 109 -4.59 -5.04 -22.81
CA GLY A 109 -5.37 -4.56 -21.67
C GLY A 109 -5.49 -3.03 -21.65
N PRO A 110 -5.96 -2.47 -20.53
CA PRO A 110 -5.93 -1.03 -20.30
C PRO A 110 -4.50 -0.53 -20.15
N THR A 111 -4.28 0.76 -20.41
CA THR A 111 -2.97 1.38 -20.17
C THR A 111 -2.75 1.59 -18.67
N VAL A 112 -1.57 1.24 -18.19
CA VAL A 112 -1.07 1.68 -16.87
C VAL A 112 -0.37 3.02 -17.11
N GLU A 113 -1.03 4.11 -16.74
CA GLU A 113 -0.54 5.47 -16.96
C GLU A 113 0.30 5.94 -15.77
N ARG A 114 1.48 6.50 -16.04
CA ARG A 114 2.27 7.22 -15.05
C ARG A 114 1.78 8.66 -15.00
N ILE A 115 1.24 9.10 -13.88
CA ILE A 115 0.66 10.45 -13.73
C ILE A 115 1.54 11.40 -12.93
N PHE A 116 2.50 10.87 -12.18
CA PHE A 116 3.48 11.66 -11.44
C PHE A 116 4.77 10.88 -11.27
N THR A 117 5.91 11.58 -11.36
CA THR A 117 7.23 11.06 -11.04
C THR A 117 7.78 11.89 -9.89
N PHE A 118 8.26 11.23 -8.85
CA PHE A 118 8.87 11.93 -7.74
C PHE A 118 10.13 12.66 -8.23
N PRO A 119 10.33 13.94 -7.86
CA PRO A 119 11.40 14.75 -8.44
C PRO A 119 12.82 14.29 -8.10
N GLU A 120 12.97 13.44 -7.08
CA GLU A 120 14.26 12.89 -6.68
C GLU A 120 14.28 11.38 -6.93
N PRO A 121 15.44 10.81 -7.37
CA PRO A 121 15.55 9.36 -7.54
C PRO A 121 15.30 8.63 -6.20
N PRO A 122 14.61 7.48 -6.21
CA PRO A 122 14.31 6.74 -5.00
C PRO A 122 15.61 6.30 -4.30
N SER A 123 15.70 6.55 -3.02
CA SER A 123 16.72 5.97 -2.14
C SER A 123 16.28 6.09 -0.69
N PHE A 124 16.80 5.21 0.20
CA PHE A 124 16.53 5.32 1.64
C PHE A 124 17.06 6.60 2.29
N ALA A 125 17.95 7.30 1.64
CA ALA A 125 18.45 8.60 2.08
C ALA A 125 17.60 9.75 1.55
N ARG A 126 16.54 9.48 0.80
CA ARG A 126 15.72 10.48 0.11
C ARG A 126 14.24 10.20 0.26
N ARG A 127 13.43 11.18 -0.08
CA ARG A 127 11.97 11.09 -0.08
C ARG A 127 11.48 10.35 -1.31
N MET A 128 10.34 9.69 -1.19
CA MET A 128 9.70 8.91 -2.25
C MET A 128 8.19 9.00 -2.12
N VAL A 129 7.44 8.70 -3.18
CA VAL A 129 6.02 8.39 -3.06
C VAL A 129 5.85 7.21 -2.12
N HIS A 130 4.87 7.25 -1.26
CA HIS A 130 4.67 6.16 -0.31
C HIS A 130 3.19 5.85 -0.10
N ASP A 131 2.67 6.12 1.06
CA ASP A 131 1.43 5.58 1.57
C ASP A 131 0.32 6.64 1.65
N GLY A 132 -0.79 6.30 2.31
CA GLY A 132 -1.90 7.20 2.56
C GLY A 132 -2.68 7.60 1.31
N THR A 133 -2.59 6.80 0.24
CA THR A 133 -3.33 7.07 -0.99
C THR A 133 -4.82 7.05 -0.69
N VAL A 134 -5.45 8.23 -0.62
CA VAL A 134 -6.84 8.42 -0.23
C VAL A 134 -7.54 9.46 -1.09
N TYR A 135 -8.72 9.12 -1.60
CA TYR A 135 -9.56 10.04 -2.38
C TYR A 135 -10.52 10.81 -1.49
N SER A 136 -10.63 12.11 -1.73
CA SER A 136 -11.67 12.97 -1.14
C SER A 136 -12.57 13.56 -2.24
N PRO A 137 -13.89 13.31 -2.17
CA PRO A 137 -14.84 13.89 -3.11
C PRO A 137 -15.03 15.40 -2.93
N GLU A 138 -14.73 15.98 -1.74
CA GLU A 138 -14.88 17.41 -1.46
C GLU A 138 -13.98 18.26 -2.34
N CYS A 139 -12.76 17.83 -2.58
CA CYS A 139 -11.81 18.51 -3.47
C CYS A 139 -11.63 17.81 -4.82
N ASN A 140 -12.29 16.67 -5.05
CA ASN A 140 -12.03 15.80 -6.18
C ASN A 140 -10.52 15.53 -6.35
N CYS A 141 -9.90 15.12 -5.27
CA CYS A 141 -8.45 14.96 -5.23
C CYS A 141 -8.03 13.68 -4.50
N ILE A 142 -6.82 13.22 -4.77
CA ILE A 142 -6.15 12.16 -4.02
C ILE A 142 -5.04 12.80 -3.19
N PHE A 143 -4.94 12.37 -1.92
CA PHE A 143 -3.76 12.66 -1.10
C PHE A 143 -2.86 11.42 -1.05
N PHE A 144 -1.57 11.64 -0.83
CA PHE A 144 -0.61 10.62 -0.46
C PHE A 144 0.52 11.21 0.39
N ALA A 145 1.17 10.37 1.19
CA ALA A 145 2.31 10.74 2.01
C ALA A 145 3.64 10.36 1.33
N GLU A 146 4.71 11.06 1.68
CA GLU A 146 6.08 10.67 1.31
C GLU A 146 6.59 9.58 2.26
N LEU A 147 7.40 8.66 1.73
CA LEU A 147 8.35 7.92 2.56
C LEU A 147 9.47 8.87 2.98
N HIS A 148 9.89 8.76 4.21
CA HIS A 148 10.97 9.58 4.77
C HIS A 148 12.22 8.74 5.05
N PRO A 149 13.40 9.36 5.05
CA PRO A 149 14.61 8.67 5.50
C PRO A 149 14.53 8.37 7.01
N PRO A 150 15.27 7.36 7.52
CA PRO A 150 15.36 7.09 8.95
C PRO A 150 15.72 8.34 9.74
N LYS A 151 15.12 8.52 10.93
CA LYS A 151 15.28 9.67 11.83
C LYS A 151 14.76 10.99 11.27
N ALA A 152 14.01 11.00 10.20
CA ALA A 152 13.43 12.22 9.65
C ALA A 152 12.42 12.89 10.60
N GLY A 153 11.78 12.12 11.46
CA GLY A 153 10.83 12.62 12.45
C GLY A 153 11.40 13.57 13.50
N PHE A 154 12.73 13.77 13.52
CA PHE A 154 13.39 14.71 14.45
C PHE A 154 13.54 16.14 13.92
N SER A 155 13.39 16.35 12.63
CA SER A 155 13.59 17.67 12.01
C SER A 155 12.35 18.07 11.24
N ALA A 156 11.87 19.28 11.45
CA ALA A 156 10.74 19.83 10.69
C ALA A 156 11.02 19.83 9.17
N ASP A 157 12.29 20.06 8.78
CA ASP A 157 12.69 20.08 7.37
C ASP A 157 12.76 18.68 6.75
N ALA A 158 12.95 17.67 7.58
CA ALA A 158 13.01 16.26 7.16
C ALA A 158 11.66 15.54 7.27
N MET A 159 10.68 16.13 7.96
CA MET A 159 9.34 15.55 8.13
C MET A 159 8.72 15.22 6.76
N PRO A 160 8.13 14.04 6.58
CA PRO A 160 7.46 13.68 5.34
C PRO A 160 6.29 14.63 5.06
N TRP A 161 6.15 14.97 3.81
CA TRP A 161 5.08 15.84 3.34
C TRP A 161 3.89 15.06 2.86
N VAL A 162 2.75 15.74 2.80
CA VAL A 162 1.56 15.26 2.11
C VAL A 162 1.48 15.91 0.74
N TRP A 163 1.13 15.13 -0.25
CA TRP A 163 0.89 15.58 -1.62
C TRP A 163 -0.58 15.48 -1.96
N ARG A 164 -1.03 16.32 -2.86
CA ARG A 164 -2.37 16.32 -3.41
C ARG A 164 -2.32 16.20 -4.92
N VAL A 165 -3.14 15.32 -5.48
CA VAL A 165 -3.38 15.18 -6.93
C VAL A 165 -4.75 15.75 -7.23
N ASP A 166 -4.84 16.86 -7.92
CA ASP A 166 -6.09 17.48 -8.37
C ASP A 166 -6.60 16.75 -9.62
N LEU A 167 -7.68 15.99 -9.45
CA LEU A 167 -8.31 15.21 -10.53
C LEU A 167 -9.30 16.05 -11.37
N SER A 168 -9.53 17.29 -11.02
CA SER A 168 -10.33 18.21 -11.83
C SER A 168 -9.60 18.72 -13.08
N GLN A 169 -8.28 18.54 -13.12
CA GLN A 169 -7.41 18.96 -14.20
C GLN A 169 -7.12 17.79 -15.17
N THR A 170 -6.78 18.11 -16.41
CA THR A 170 -6.36 17.13 -17.41
C THR A 170 -5.12 17.65 -18.15
N PRO A 171 -3.95 17.05 -17.97
CA PRO A 171 -3.64 15.98 -17.01
C PRO A 171 -3.80 16.41 -15.54
N PRO A 172 -3.95 15.47 -14.60
CA PRO A 172 -3.99 15.76 -13.17
C PRO A 172 -2.73 16.52 -12.69
N ILE A 173 -2.92 17.49 -11.80
CA ILE A 173 -1.82 18.27 -11.24
C ILE A 173 -1.49 17.73 -9.84
N THR A 174 -0.20 17.51 -9.59
CA THR A 174 0.31 17.02 -8.31
C THR A 174 1.14 18.11 -7.63
N GLU A 175 0.81 18.42 -6.38
CA GLU A 175 1.46 19.47 -5.59
C GLU A 175 1.62 19.07 -4.12
N LYS A 176 2.63 19.65 -3.45
CA LYS A 176 2.75 19.54 -2.00
C LYS A 176 1.67 20.36 -1.31
N VAL A 177 1.13 19.82 -0.24
CA VAL A 177 0.19 20.53 0.63
C VAL A 177 0.68 20.54 2.07
N TYR A 178 0.21 21.51 2.85
CA TYR A 178 0.71 21.81 4.18
C TYR A 178 -0.42 21.73 5.21
N PRO A 179 -0.76 20.52 5.71
CA PRO A 179 -1.72 20.38 6.80
C PRO A 179 -1.31 21.17 8.04
N SER A 180 -2.27 21.76 8.73
CA SER A 180 -1.99 22.59 9.91
C SER A 180 -2.96 22.27 11.06
N PRO A 181 -2.46 21.86 12.25
CA PRO A 181 -1.07 21.47 12.56
C PRO A 181 -0.48 20.45 11.61
N GLN A 182 0.85 20.45 11.46
CA GLN A 182 1.55 19.49 10.60
C GLN A 182 1.36 18.06 11.12
N LEU A 183 1.14 17.11 10.21
CA LEU A 183 1.16 15.69 10.52
C LEU A 183 2.59 15.22 10.85
N THR A 184 2.71 14.35 11.84
CA THR A 184 4.00 13.79 12.28
C THR A 184 4.17 12.38 11.76
N VAL A 185 4.91 12.23 10.69
CA VAL A 185 5.12 10.95 9.98
C VAL A 185 3.78 10.31 9.59
N PRO A 186 3.02 10.95 8.69
CA PRO A 186 1.77 10.38 8.17
C PRO A 186 2.07 9.14 7.34
N ASN A 187 1.20 8.14 7.46
CA ASN A 187 1.28 6.87 6.75
C ASN A 187 -0.06 6.60 6.05
N GLY A 188 -0.75 5.50 6.31
CA GLY A 188 -2.03 5.18 5.69
C GLY A 188 -3.15 6.20 6.01
N ALA A 189 -4.16 6.26 5.15
CA ALA A 189 -5.27 7.19 5.35
C ALA A 189 -6.60 6.65 4.80
N TYR A 190 -7.70 7.15 5.38
CA TYR A 190 -9.05 6.78 4.99
C TYR A 190 -9.98 7.98 4.98
N TYR A 191 -10.83 8.06 3.95
CA TYR A 191 -11.88 9.08 3.90
C TYR A 191 -13.15 8.59 4.58
N HIS A 192 -13.69 9.39 5.50
CA HIS A 192 -14.96 9.13 6.15
C HIS A 192 -15.71 10.44 6.46
N ASN A 193 -16.97 10.54 6.03
CA ASN A 193 -17.89 11.63 6.35
C ASN A 193 -17.29 13.04 6.20
N GLY A 194 -16.70 13.35 5.04
CA GLY A 194 -16.18 14.69 4.73
C GLY A 194 -14.80 14.98 5.30
N SER A 195 -14.15 14.00 5.90
CA SER A 195 -12.83 14.15 6.48
C SER A 195 -11.89 13.03 6.05
N VAL A 196 -10.60 13.30 6.00
CA VAL A 196 -9.54 12.33 5.84
C VAL A 196 -8.96 12.01 7.21
N TYR A 197 -8.90 10.73 7.55
CA TYR A 197 -8.29 10.22 8.78
C TYR A 197 -6.94 9.60 8.41
N TRP A 198 -5.88 10.13 9.01
CA TRP A 198 -4.52 9.69 8.82
C TRP A 198 -4.06 8.83 9.98
N ALA A 199 -3.53 7.65 9.70
CA ALA A 199 -2.65 6.97 10.63
C ALA A 199 -1.31 7.72 10.64
N GLN A 200 -0.86 8.10 11.82
CA GLN A 200 0.36 8.86 12.06
C GLN A 200 1.29 8.04 12.93
N GLU A 201 2.50 7.76 12.47
CA GLU A 201 3.47 6.98 13.27
C GLU A 201 3.93 7.74 14.52
N GLY A 202 3.97 9.06 14.44
CA GLY A 202 4.53 9.89 15.49
C GLY A 202 6.06 9.92 15.45
N ASN A 203 6.66 10.38 16.55
CA ASN A 203 8.11 10.41 16.74
C ASN A 203 8.45 10.34 18.24
N TYR A 204 9.70 10.63 18.62
CA TYR A 204 10.13 10.61 20.04
C TYR A 204 9.34 11.55 20.94
N THR A 205 8.79 12.64 20.42
CA THR A 205 8.08 13.67 21.19
C THR A 205 6.57 13.69 20.96
N VAL A 206 6.14 13.35 19.75
CA VAL A 206 4.72 13.32 19.35
C VAL A 206 4.25 11.88 19.29
N PRO A 207 3.25 11.48 20.09
CA PRO A 207 2.69 10.15 20.03
C PRO A 207 2.12 9.82 18.66
N GLY A 208 2.27 8.55 18.25
CA GLY A 208 1.53 8.00 17.14
C GLY A 208 0.02 7.99 17.41
N GLY A 209 -0.80 7.94 16.38
CA GLY A 209 -2.24 7.94 16.53
C GLY A 209 -3.02 8.15 15.25
N VAL A 210 -4.27 8.58 15.40
CA VAL A 210 -5.16 8.94 14.28
C VAL A 210 -5.40 10.45 14.31
N VAL A 211 -5.19 11.08 13.16
CA VAL A 211 -5.37 12.52 12.96
C VAL A 211 -6.44 12.75 11.90
N ARG A 212 -7.47 13.51 12.23
CA ARG A 212 -8.51 13.94 11.30
C ARG A 212 -8.07 15.20 10.56
N MET A 213 -8.24 15.24 9.25
CA MET A 213 -7.95 16.39 8.39
C MET A 213 -9.17 16.79 7.58
N ASP A 214 -9.50 18.07 7.54
CA ASP A 214 -10.42 18.64 6.57
C ASP A 214 -9.71 18.70 5.20
N PRO A 215 -10.21 18.03 4.15
CA PRO A 215 -9.52 17.92 2.87
C PRO A 215 -9.48 19.22 2.05
N VAL A 216 -10.32 20.21 2.40
CA VAL A 216 -10.37 21.51 1.70
C VAL A 216 -9.52 22.55 2.39
N THR A 217 -9.63 22.66 3.70
CA THR A 217 -8.90 23.66 4.49
C THR A 217 -7.54 23.16 4.98
N LEU A 218 -7.28 21.87 4.91
CA LEU A 218 -6.11 21.17 5.43
C LEU A 218 -5.90 21.32 6.95
N LYS A 219 -6.94 21.74 7.68
CA LYS A 219 -6.89 21.77 9.15
C LYS A 219 -6.89 20.37 9.70
N THR A 220 -5.98 20.11 10.64
CA THR A 220 -5.81 18.83 11.31
C THR A 220 -6.18 18.89 12.78
N GLU A 221 -6.61 17.75 13.32
CA GLU A 221 -6.92 17.54 14.72
C GLU A 221 -6.56 16.13 15.13
N VAL A 222 -5.77 15.97 16.19
CA VAL A 222 -5.49 14.65 16.78
C VAL A 222 -6.78 14.17 17.45
N VAL A 223 -7.29 13.02 16.98
CA VAL A 223 -8.55 12.46 17.50
C VAL A 223 -8.34 11.22 18.36
N LEU A 224 -7.16 10.57 18.23
CA LEU A 224 -6.75 9.43 19.05
C LEU A 224 -5.24 9.34 19.05
N ASN A 225 -4.57 9.27 20.23
CA ASN A 225 -3.11 9.17 20.30
C ASN A 225 -2.57 8.32 21.46
N ASN A 226 -3.45 7.67 22.21
CA ASN A 226 -3.03 6.79 23.33
C ASN A 226 -4.14 5.82 23.72
N TRP A 227 -3.76 4.77 24.44
CA TRP A 227 -4.65 3.85 25.11
C TRP A 227 -4.32 3.83 26.60
N PHE A 228 -5.19 4.38 27.43
CA PHE A 228 -4.99 4.54 28.89
C PHE A 228 -3.63 5.14 29.27
N GLY A 229 -3.15 6.13 28.50
CA GLY A 229 -1.87 6.79 28.71
C GLY A 229 -0.67 6.10 28.06
N HIS A 230 -0.81 4.90 27.55
CA HIS A 230 0.21 4.24 26.75
C HIS A 230 0.19 4.74 25.30
N ARG A 231 1.35 5.03 24.76
CA ARG A 231 1.51 5.48 23.36
C ARG A 231 1.26 4.30 22.42
N PHE A 232 0.57 4.57 21.31
CA PHE A 232 0.62 3.65 20.17
C PHE A 232 2.05 3.59 19.62
N ASN A 233 2.41 2.46 19.02
CA ASN A 233 3.78 2.23 18.58
C ASN A 233 4.10 3.02 17.31
N SER A 234 3.43 2.67 16.21
CA SER A 234 3.54 3.33 14.91
C SER A 234 2.30 2.99 14.09
N PRO A 235 1.14 3.63 14.35
CA PRO A 235 -0.06 3.43 13.56
C PRO A 235 0.24 3.57 12.07
N ASN A 236 -0.08 2.51 11.30
CA ASN A 236 0.34 2.41 9.92
C ASN A 236 -0.81 2.69 8.94
N ASP A 237 -1.93 1.97 9.04
CA ASP A 237 -3.08 2.18 8.16
C ASP A 237 -4.39 2.17 8.94
N VAL A 238 -5.44 2.74 8.37
CA VAL A 238 -6.75 2.90 9.01
C VAL A 238 -7.88 2.73 8.01
N VAL A 239 -8.95 2.07 8.44
CA VAL A 239 -10.24 2.02 7.74
C VAL A 239 -11.36 2.32 8.71
N ILE A 240 -12.47 2.88 8.21
CA ILE A 240 -13.62 3.24 9.04
C ILE A 240 -14.88 2.68 8.40
N THR A 241 -15.69 1.98 9.19
CA THR A 241 -16.99 1.47 8.77
C THR A 241 -18.01 2.60 8.60
N ARG A 242 -19.10 2.32 7.90
CA ARG A 242 -20.16 3.33 7.65
C ARG A 242 -20.79 3.87 8.94
N ASP A 243 -20.80 3.06 10.00
CA ASP A 243 -21.33 3.40 11.33
C ASP A 243 -20.29 4.04 12.26
N GLY A 244 -19.08 4.33 11.77
CA GLY A 244 -18.06 5.08 12.51
C GLY A 244 -17.20 4.24 13.44
N VAL A 245 -16.99 2.97 13.13
CA VAL A 245 -16.00 2.13 13.80
C VAL A 245 -14.72 2.11 12.97
N ALA A 246 -13.64 2.61 13.53
CA ALA A 246 -12.31 2.55 12.92
C ALA A 246 -11.58 1.27 13.31
N TYR A 247 -10.85 0.71 12.35
CA TYR A 247 -9.84 -0.30 12.56
C TYR A 247 -8.52 0.24 12.05
N PHE A 248 -7.49 0.20 12.88
CA PHE A 248 -6.16 0.64 12.48
C PHE A 248 -5.09 -0.37 12.92
N THR A 249 -4.05 -0.46 12.13
CA THR A 249 -2.89 -1.29 12.42
C THR A 249 -1.86 -0.49 13.18
N ASP A 250 -1.24 -1.10 14.18
CA ASP A 250 -0.20 -0.50 15.01
C ASP A 250 1.00 -1.44 15.06
N GLY A 251 1.99 -1.17 14.23
CA GLY A 251 3.21 -1.95 14.09
C GLY A 251 4.39 -1.33 14.84
N TYR A 252 5.58 -1.87 14.64
CA TYR A 252 6.82 -1.39 15.24
C TYR A 252 7.71 -0.61 14.26
N TYR A 253 7.14 -0.10 13.15
CA TYR A 253 7.91 0.50 12.05
C TYR A 253 8.78 1.67 12.49
N GLY A 254 8.24 2.62 13.24
CA GLY A 254 8.99 3.78 13.70
C GLY A 254 10.17 3.39 14.61
N TYR A 255 10.04 2.31 15.38
CA TYR A 255 11.12 1.83 16.25
C TYR A 255 12.12 0.96 15.49
N ASP A 256 11.64 -0.10 14.82
CA ASP A 256 12.50 -1.13 14.21
C ASP A 256 13.12 -0.68 12.88
N ASN A 257 12.34 0.02 12.04
CA ASN A 257 12.75 0.35 10.67
C ASN A 257 13.35 1.76 10.58
N PHE A 258 12.73 2.76 11.22
CA PHE A 258 13.10 4.15 11.05
C PHE A 258 13.89 4.71 12.23
N ASN A 259 13.86 4.06 13.38
CA ASN A 259 14.47 4.56 14.62
C ASN A 259 14.01 6.00 14.94
N ASP A 260 12.73 6.26 14.75
CA ASP A 260 12.07 7.54 14.91
C ASP A 260 11.22 7.63 16.18
N THR A 261 10.84 6.49 16.75
CA THR A 261 9.96 6.42 17.93
C THR A 261 10.64 5.79 19.14
N LEU A 262 10.04 5.98 20.31
CA LEU A 262 10.44 5.32 21.54
C LEU A 262 10.20 3.80 21.42
N LYS A 263 10.86 3.05 22.29
CA LYS A 263 10.62 1.61 22.43
C LYS A 263 9.11 1.36 22.62
N PRO A 264 8.54 0.35 21.92
CA PRO A 264 7.13 -0.01 22.04
C PRO A 264 6.71 -0.28 23.50
N GLU A 265 5.55 0.27 23.88
CA GLU A 265 4.91 0.00 25.18
C GLU A 265 3.76 -0.99 25.05
N LEU A 266 3.15 -1.05 23.85
CA LEU A 266 2.02 -1.91 23.55
C LEU A 266 2.46 -3.03 22.59
N ALA A 267 1.73 -4.14 22.60
CA ALA A 267 1.91 -5.15 21.58
C ALA A 267 1.48 -4.61 20.20
N ASN A 268 2.15 -5.09 19.15
CA ASN A 268 1.68 -4.79 17.79
C ASN A 268 0.35 -5.50 17.51
N GLY A 269 -0.49 -4.92 16.66
CA GLY A 269 -1.76 -5.53 16.34
C GLY A 269 -2.73 -4.63 15.61
N VAL A 270 -3.98 -5.05 15.62
CA VAL A 270 -5.12 -4.30 15.08
C VAL A 270 -5.96 -3.77 16.24
N TRP A 271 -6.20 -2.49 16.20
CA TRP A 271 -7.04 -1.78 17.14
C TRP A 271 -8.40 -1.47 16.54
N ARG A 272 -9.43 -1.54 17.37
CA ARG A 272 -10.79 -1.10 17.08
C ARG A 272 -11.10 0.14 17.92
N TRP A 273 -11.59 1.19 17.26
CA TRP A 273 -11.96 2.44 17.89
C TRP A 273 -13.38 2.85 17.45
N GLU A 274 -14.30 2.97 18.39
CA GLU A 274 -15.62 3.55 18.15
C GLU A 274 -15.53 5.07 18.25
N ILE A 275 -15.57 5.75 17.13
CA ILE A 275 -15.35 7.20 17.04
C ILE A 275 -16.36 7.97 17.92
N ASN A 276 -17.62 7.52 17.95
CA ASN A 276 -18.69 8.21 18.66
C ASN A 276 -18.67 8.01 20.18
N THR A 277 -18.19 6.89 20.68
CA THR A 277 -18.16 6.56 22.11
C THR A 277 -16.78 6.75 22.73
N GLY A 278 -15.74 6.74 21.90
CA GLY A 278 -14.35 6.77 22.35
C GLY A 278 -13.83 5.41 22.85
N ASP A 279 -14.60 4.31 22.71
CA ASP A 279 -14.14 2.97 23.10
C ASP A 279 -12.99 2.52 22.20
N VAL A 280 -11.84 2.18 22.80
CA VAL A 280 -10.64 1.72 22.11
C VAL A 280 -10.17 0.41 22.70
N ARG A 281 -9.97 -0.60 21.86
CA ARG A 281 -9.46 -1.91 22.28
C ARG A 281 -8.68 -2.61 21.18
N MET A 282 -7.68 -3.38 21.56
CA MET A 282 -7.00 -4.29 20.65
C MET A 282 -7.94 -5.46 20.31
N VAL A 283 -8.07 -5.78 19.04
CA VAL A 283 -8.95 -6.86 18.55
C VAL A 283 -8.18 -8.03 17.95
N SER A 284 -6.94 -7.81 17.55
CA SER A 284 -6.00 -8.87 17.18
C SER A 284 -4.58 -8.36 17.37
N GLY A 285 -3.68 -9.17 17.91
CA GLY A 285 -2.34 -8.71 18.24
C GLY A 285 -1.35 -9.79 18.62
N ALA A 286 -0.15 -9.35 18.96
CA ALA A 286 0.96 -10.19 19.41
C ALA A 286 0.64 -10.91 20.74
N GLY A 287 1.36 -11.99 20.98
CA GLY A 287 1.14 -12.85 22.15
C GLY A 287 0.27 -14.07 21.86
N GLY A 288 -0.01 -14.32 20.61
CA GLY A 288 -0.83 -15.42 20.09
C GLY A 288 -1.56 -15.06 18.80
N GLY A 289 -1.43 -13.82 18.37
CA GLY A 289 -1.97 -13.35 17.10
C GLY A 289 -1.05 -13.66 15.90
N PRO A 290 -1.56 -13.49 14.69
CA PRO A 290 -0.86 -13.92 13.48
C PRO A 290 0.26 -12.97 13.03
N PHE A 291 0.36 -11.77 13.63
CA PHE A 291 1.19 -10.70 13.07
C PHE A 291 2.63 -10.71 13.56
N THR A 292 3.55 -10.59 12.61
CA THR A 292 4.93 -10.13 12.85
C THR A 292 4.95 -8.61 12.95
N ASN A 293 4.33 -7.95 11.95
CA ASN A 293 4.20 -6.49 11.91
C ASN A 293 3.01 -6.13 10.99
N PRO A 294 1.80 -5.82 11.52
CA PRO A 294 0.65 -5.53 10.71
C PRO A 294 0.86 -4.20 9.94
N ASN A 295 0.37 -4.14 8.69
CA ASN A 295 0.56 -3.02 7.79
C ASN A 295 -0.78 -2.51 7.25
N GLY A 296 -1.08 -2.72 5.97
CA GLY A 296 -2.32 -2.26 5.36
C GLY A 296 -3.56 -2.93 5.91
N VAL A 297 -4.68 -2.22 5.91
CA VAL A 297 -5.98 -2.72 6.36
C VAL A 297 -7.08 -2.32 5.38
N ALA A 298 -8.01 -3.22 5.08
CA ALA A 298 -9.11 -2.96 4.15
C ALA A 298 -10.41 -3.66 4.57
N LEU A 299 -11.54 -3.02 4.27
CA LEU A 299 -12.88 -3.57 4.42
C LEU A 299 -13.41 -4.02 3.06
N ASN A 300 -14.16 -5.12 3.04
CA ASN A 300 -14.94 -5.45 1.87
C ASN A 300 -16.18 -4.53 1.74
N HIS A 301 -16.87 -4.61 0.62
CA HIS A 301 -18.03 -3.76 0.34
C HIS A 301 -19.18 -3.91 1.35
N LYS A 302 -19.39 -5.11 1.85
CA LYS A 302 -20.41 -5.39 2.88
C LYS A 302 -19.98 -4.94 4.26
N GLN A 303 -18.67 -4.73 4.48
CA GLN A 303 -18.04 -4.43 5.76
C GLN A 303 -18.19 -5.55 6.80
N ASP A 304 -18.38 -6.78 6.34
CA ASP A 304 -18.39 -7.99 7.17
C ASP A 304 -17.06 -8.76 7.15
N ARG A 305 -16.06 -8.24 6.39
CA ARG A 305 -14.70 -8.77 6.32
C ARG A 305 -13.68 -7.66 6.46
N LEU A 306 -12.65 -7.93 7.22
CA LEU A 306 -11.46 -7.10 7.38
C LEU A 306 -10.25 -7.88 6.88
N TYR A 307 -9.49 -7.29 5.98
CA TYR A 307 -8.23 -7.84 5.50
C TYR A 307 -7.08 -7.05 6.07
N VAL A 308 -6.03 -7.74 6.51
CA VAL A 308 -4.84 -7.11 7.10
C VAL A 308 -3.60 -7.74 6.48
N THR A 309 -2.74 -6.91 5.93
CA THR A 309 -1.44 -7.36 5.46
C THR A 309 -0.46 -7.47 6.62
N ASN A 310 0.42 -8.46 6.55
CA ASN A 310 1.47 -8.67 7.53
C ASN A 310 2.82 -8.57 6.86
N ARG A 311 3.57 -7.53 7.21
CA ARG A 311 4.90 -7.29 6.70
C ARG A 311 5.93 -7.69 7.75
N GLY A 312 6.61 -8.82 7.53
CA GLY A 312 7.65 -9.28 8.43
C GLY A 312 8.90 -8.42 8.39
N ASN A 313 9.72 -8.56 9.43
CA ASN A 313 11.10 -8.09 9.37
C ASN A 313 11.90 -9.09 8.52
N SER A 314 12.41 -8.63 7.39
CA SER A 314 13.16 -9.47 6.45
C SER A 314 14.48 -10.01 7.01
N SER A 315 15.07 -9.37 8.03
CA SER A 315 16.31 -9.85 8.66
C SER A 315 16.08 -11.02 9.61
N ASP A 316 14.98 -11.01 10.35
CA ASP A 316 14.72 -11.97 11.42
C ASP A 316 13.82 -13.12 10.97
N ASN A 317 12.90 -12.85 10.06
CA ASN A 317 11.99 -13.84 9.50
C ASN A 317 11.64 -13.51 8.04
N PRO A 318 12.52 -13.75 7.09
CA PRO A 318 12.31 -13.40 5.69
C PRO A 318 11.15 -14.16 5.04
N ALA A 319 10.76 -15.31 5.59
CA ALA A 319 9.61 -16.09 5.11
C ALA A 319 8.29 -15.69 5.77
N GLY A 320 8.35 -15.05 6.95
CA GLY A 320 7.20 -14.78 7.84
C GLY A 320 6.55 -13.49 7.50
N GLY A 321 5.98 -12.85 7.01
CA GLY A 321 5.45 -11.48 6.81
C GLY A 321 4.96 -11.24 5.41
N ARG A 322 4.63 -12.32 4.69
CA ARG A 322 4.09 -12.26 3.34
C ARG A 322 2.62 -12.64 3.25
N THR A 323 1.93 -12.59 4.38
CA THR A 323 0.56 -13.09 4.50
C THR A 323 -0.44 -11.93 4.47
N ILE A 324 -1.54 -12.12 3.81
CA ILE A 324 -2.77 -11.36 4.03
C ILE A 324 -3.69 -12.22 4.89
N TYR A 325 -4.16 -11.66 6.00
CA TYR A 325 -5.11 -12.30 6.91
C TYR A 325 -6.51 -11.78 6.68
N GLU A 326 -7.50 -12.67 6.84
CA GLU A 326 -8.93 -12.32 6.81
C GLU A 326 -9.53 -12.47 8.21
N PHE A 327 -10.30 -11.47 8.59
CA PHE A 327 -11.11 -11.45 9.81
C PHE A 327 -12.58 -11.27 9.45
N GLN A 328 -13.46 -11.89 10.22
CA GLN A 328 -14.89 -11.68 10.14
C GLN A 328 -15.30 -10.57 11.11
N LEU A 329 -16.13 -9.65 10.63
CA LEU A 329 -16.70 -8.59 11.44
C LEU A 329 -18.17 -8.90 11.73
N ASP A 330 -18.53 -8.88 13.01
CA ASP A 330 -19.90 -8.98 13.47
C ASP A 330 -20.30 -7.67 14.16
N HIS A 331 -20.95 -6.80 13.41
CA HIS A 331 -21.40 -5.48 13.89
C HIS A 331 -22.47 -5.56 15.00
N HIS A 332 -23.09 -6.73 15.18
CA HIS A 332 -24.12 -6.96 16.21
C HIS A 332 -23.53 -7.61 17.47
N SER A 333 -22.29 -8.09 17.43
CA SER A 333 -21.64 -8.70 18.56
C SER A 333 -20.86 -7.70 19.40
N PHE A 334 -21.34 -7.38 20.59
CA PHE A 334 -20.57 -6.59 21.56
C PHE A 334 -19.41 -7.38 22.17
N ALA A 335 -19.52 -8.70 22.25
CA ALA A 335 -18.54 -9.54 22.93
C ALA A 335 -17.33 -9.89 22.04
N ARG A 336 -17.56 -10.20 20.78
CA ARG A 336 -16.54 -10.55 19.79
C ARG A 336 -16.82 -9.94 18.43
N PRO A 337 -16.62 -8.63 18.28
CA PRO A 337 -16.92 -7.96 17.02
C PRO A 337 -15.96 -8.31 15.91
N VAL A 338 -14.82 -8.93 16.24
CA VAL A 338 -13.79 -9.40 15.28
C VAL A 338 -13.42 -10.83 15.64
N THR A 339 -13.50 -11.73 14.68
CA THR A 339 -13.12 -13.14 14.80
C THR A 339 -12.34 -13.60 13.57
N GLY A 340 -11.68 -14.73 13.66
CA GLY A 340 -10.84 -15.26 12.59
C GLY A 340 -9.39 -14.81 12.73
N GLY A 341 -8.81 -14.32 11.66
CA GLY A 341 -7.37 -14.11 11.51
C GLY A 341 -6.73 -15.28 10.81
N GLU A 342 -7.49 -15.86 9.89
CA GLU A 342 -7.03 -16.96 9.05
C GLU A 342 -6.22 -16.43 7.87
N VAL A 343 -5.35 -17.27 7.33
CA VAL A 343 -4.59 -16.95 6.13
C VAL A 343 -5.54 -16.83 4.95
N PHE A 344 -5.72 -15.62 4.43
CA PHE A 344 -6.44 -15.40 3.18
C PHE A 344 -5.58 -15.78 1.98
N THR A 345 -4.34 -15.27 1.95
CA THR A 345 -3.38 -15.60 0.90
C THR A 345 -1.94 -15.34 1.36
N TYR A 346 -0.99 -15.87 0.60
CA TYR A 346 0.44 -15.70 0.82
C TYR A 346 1.09 -15.13 -0.44
N SER A 347 1.84 -14.03 -0.32
CA SER A 347 2.47 -13.38 -1.47
C SER A 347 3.57 -14.23 -2.08
N ASP A 348 3.58 -14.34 -3.39
CA ASP A 348 4.63 -15.02 -4.16
C ASP A 348 5.92 -14.18 -4.28
N SER A 349 5.81 -12.85 -4.15
CA SER A 349 6.91 -11.90 -4.33
C SER A 349 6.78 -10.74 -3.37
N GLY A 350 7.79 -10.50 -2.56
CA GLY A 350 7.81 -9.39 -1.62
C GLY A 350 6.78 -9.47 -0.49
N PHE A 351 6.69 -8.40 0.24
CA PHE A 351 5.81 -8.26 1.40
C PHE A 351 4.59 -7.42 1.00
N PRO A 352 3.36 -7.90 1.23
CA PRO A 352 2.18 -7.08 0.98
C PRO A 352 2.19 -5.86 1.91
N ASP A 353 2.04 -4.68 1.32
CA ASP A 353 2.03 -3.38 1.97
C ASP A 353 0.58 -2.88 2.07
N GLY A 354 0.19 -1.84 1.36
CA GLY A 354 -1.18 -1.37 1.31
C GLY A 354 -2.12 -2.35 0.61
N ILE A 355 -3.40 -2.28 0.94
CA ILE A 355 -4.43 -3.22 0.48
C ILE A 355 -5.74 -2.49 0.19
N LYS A 356 -6.45 -2.89 -0.85
CA LYS A 356 -7.81 -2.44 -1.15
C LYS A 356 -8.69 -3.61 -1.60
N VAL A 357 -9.99 -3.39 -1.54
CA VAL A 357 -10.99 -4.36 -2.00
C VAL A 357 -11.91 -3.67 -3.01
N ASP A 358 -12.34 -4.38 -4.05
CA ASP A 358 -13.33 -3.87 -4.98
C ASP A 358 -14.77 -4.25 -4.56
N LYS A 359 -15.75 -3.71 -5.28
CA LYS A 359 -17.17 -3.93 -5.01
C LYS A 359 -17.60 -5.40 -5.14
N ASP A 360 -16.85 -6.18 -5.91
CA ASP A 360 -17.10 -7.59 -6.16
C ASP A 360 -16.37 -8.50 -5.14
N GLY A 361 -15.60 -7.90 -4.22
CA GLY A 361 -14.88 -8.58 -3.15
C GLY A 361 -13.48 -9.07 -3.53
N ARG A 362 -12.96 -8.69 -4.70
CA ARG A 362 -11.57 -8.99 -5.06
C ARG A 362 -10.64 -8.14 -4.21
N VAL A 363 -9.56 -8.76 -3.75
CA VAL A 363 -8.56 -8.12 -2.89
C VAL A 363 -7.33 -7.75 -3.73
N TYR A 364 -6.84 -6.54 -3.52
CA TYR A 364 -5.69 -5.95 -4.22
C TYR A 364 -4.60 -5.68 -3.20
N GLY A 365 -3.48 -6.39 -3.29
CA GLY A 365 -2.32 -6.20 -2.42
C GLY A 365 -1.18 -5.55 -3.18
N GLY A 366 -0.63 -4.46 -2.64
CA GLY A 366 0.57 -3.83 -3.16
C GLY A 366 1.81 -4.61 -2.74
N VAL A 367 2.63 -5.00 -3.71
CA VAL A 367 3.86 -5.78 -3.47
C VAL A 367 4.98 -5.34 -4.42
N THR A 368 6.14 -5.98 -4.30
CA THR A 368 7.23 -5.77 -5.26
C THR A 368 6.76 -6.08 -6.69
N GLY A 369 7.03 -5.16 -7.61
CA GLY A 369 6.73 -5.29 -9.03
C GLY A 369 5.29 -4.99 -9.44
N GLY A 370 4.33 -4.79 -8.50
CA GLY A 370 2.98 -4.41 -8.88
C GLY A 370 1.89 -4.74 -7.87
N VAL A 371 0.66 -4.72 -8.35
CA VAL A 371 -0.53 -5.04 -7.56
C VAL A 371 -0.97 -6.47 -7.87
N HIS A 372 -0.98 -7.30 -6.85
CA HIS A 372 -1.51 -8.66 -6.93
C HIS A 372 -3.01 -8.65 -6.68
N VAL A 373 -3.76 -9.28 -7.55
CA VAL A 373 -5.22 -9.34 -7.49
C VAL A 373 -5.67 -10.75 -7.14
N PHE A 374 -6.51 -10.85 -6.10
CA PHE A 374 -7.03 -12.11 -5.59
C PHE A 374 -8.55 -12.14 -5.67
N ASP A 375 -9.14 -13.32 -5.89
CA ASP A 375 -10.58 -13.49 -5.74
C ASP A 375 -10.99 -13.59 -4.26
N VAL A 376 -12.30 -13.74 -4.02
CA VAL A 376 -12.86 -13.82 -2.66
C VAL A 376 -12.40 -15.04 -1.86
N SER A 377 -11.74 -16.01 -2.48
CA SER A 377 -11.17 -17.20 -1.82
C SER A 377 -9.67 -17.10 -1.55
N GLY A 378 -9.03 -15.97 -1.91
CA GLY A 378 -7.59 -15.77 -1.81
C GLY A 378 -6.78 -16.36 -2.96
N ARG A 379 -7.43 -16.87 -4.01
CA ARG A 379 -6.76 -17.35 -5.22
C ARG A 379 -6.31 -16.16 -6.05
N GLN A 380 -5.04 -16.16 -6.46
CA GLN A 380 -4.49 -15.10 -7.28
C GLN A 380 -5.05 -15.16 -8.71
N LEU A 381 -5.64 -14.06 -9.15
CA LEU A 381 -6.18 -13.89 -10.50
C LEU A 381 -5.13 -13.38 -11.48
N GLY A 382 -4.25 -12.53 -11.02
CA GLY A 382 -3.23 -11.93 -11.85
C GLY A 382 -2.48 -10.81 -11.16
N ILE A 383 -1.65 -10.13 -11.94
CA ILE A 383 -0.78 -9.04 -11.49
C ILE A 383 -0.92 -7.85 -12.45
N ILE A 384 -1.11 -6.68 -11.89
CA ILE A 384 -0.99 -5.39 -12.58
C ILE A 384 0.42 -4.88 -12.30
N LYS A 385 1.30 -4.94 -13.28
CA LYS A 385 2.69 -4.54 -13.08
C LYS A 385 2.84 -3.02 -13.07
N VAL A 386 3.80 -2.55 -12.30
CA VAL A 386 4.33 -1.18 -12.35
C VAL A 386 5.66 -1.17 -13.10
N ALA A 387 6.30 -0.02 -13.24
CA ALA A 387 7.57 0.08 -13.93
C ALA A 387 8.64 -0.85 -13.31
N GLU A 388 9.57 -1.30 -14.14
CA GLU A 388 10.69 -2.15 -13.70
C GLU A 388 11.46 -1.46 -12.56
N GLY A 389 11.71 -2.19 -11.49
CA GLY A 389 12.41 -1.69 -10.29
C GLY A 389 11.56 -0.88 -9.33
N ASP A 390 10.32 -0.55 -9.69
CA ASP A 390 9.37 0.09 -8.77
C ASP A 390 8.54 -0.97 -8.02
N VAL A 391 7.81 -0.53 -7.00
CA VAL A 391 6.93 -1.37 -6.18
C VAL A 391 5.54 -0.74 -6.14
N ALA A 392 4.50 -1.52 -5.88
CA ALA A 392 3.22 -0.98 -5.47
C ALA A 392 3.19 -0.95 -3.94
N VAL A 393 3.12 0.24 -3.37
CA VAL A 393 3.09 0.43 -1.91
C VAL A 393 1.65 0.48 -1.42
N ASN A 394 0.87 1.42 -1.91
CA ASN A 394 -0.55 1.54 -1.59
C ASN A 394 -1.34 1.91 -2.84
N MET A 395 -2.66 1.91 -2.75
CA MET A 395 -3.53 2.21 -3.88
C MET A 395 -4.87 2.80 -3.44
N GLN A 396 -5.59 3.40 -4.40
CA GLN A 396 -6.91 3.98 -4.17
C GLN A 396 -7.78 3.86 -5.42
N PHE A 397 -9.00 3.38 -5.24
CA PHE A 397 -10.01 3.44 -6.29
C PHE A 397 -10.72 4.81 -6.34
N VAL A 398 -10.87 5.33 -7.55
CA VAL A 398 -11.74 6.50 -7.84
C VAL A 398 -12.62 6.12 -9.03
N GLY A 399 -13.85 5.72 -8.76
CA GLY A 399 -14.69 5.06 -9.75
C GLY A 399 -13.96 3.83 -10.33
N PRO A 400 -13.86 3.69 -11.66
CA PRO A 400 -13.20 2.55 -12.29
C PRO A 400 -11.66 2.70 -12.35
N TRP A 401 -11.11 3.79 -11.87
CA TRP A 401 -9.66 4.01 -11.88
C TRP A 401 -9.03 3.53 -10.58
N LEU A 402 -8.04 2.65 -10.71
CA LEU A 402 -7.13 2.29 -9.63
C LEU A 402 -5.88 3.17 -9.73
N TYR A 403 -5.65 4.02 -8.74
CA TYR A 403 -4.42 4.79 -8.55
C TYR A 403 -3.48 3.99 -7.69
N ILE A 404 -2.22 3.87 -8.10
CA ILE A 404 -1.22 3.03 -7.43
C ILE A 404 -0.04 3.91 -7.06
N ALA A 405 0.23 4.00 -5.76
CA ALA A 405 1.43 4.63 -5.24
C ALA A 405 2.60 3.63 -5.35
N GLY A 406 3.52 3.94 -6.24
CA GLY A 406 4.84 3.32 -6.30
C GLY A 406 5.78 4.01 -5.31
N ARG A 407 7.08 3.85 -5.48
CA ARG A 407 8.07 4.66 -4.76
C ARG A 407 8.58 5.80 -5.62
N GLU A 408 8.80 5.53 -6.88
CA GLU A 408 9.25 6.53 -7.83
C GLU A 408 8.09 7.27 -8.49
N HIS A 409 6.97 6.57 -8.70
CA HIS A 409 5.86 7.08 -9.49
C HIS A 409 4.51 6.91 -8.82
N LEU A 410 3.55 7.73 -9.23
CA LEU A 410 2.13 7.46 -9.04
C LEU A 410 1.55 7.04 -10.40
N TYR A 411 0.87 5.90 -10.40
CA TYR A 411 0.26 5.32 -11.59
C TYR A 411 -1.25 5.35 -11.50
N ARG A 412 -1.92 5.16 -12.64
CA ARG A 412 -3.34 4.79 -12.66
C ARG A 412 -3.64 3.81 -13.78
N VAL A 413 -4.65 2.99 -13.56
CA VAL A 413 -5.16 2.03 -14.54
C VAL A 413 -6.68 1.98 -14.45
N LYS A 414 -7.36 1.91 -15.60
CA LYS A 414 -8.81 1.79 -15.64
C LYS A 414 -9.20 0.31 -15.66
N LEU A 415 -10.01 -0.09 -14.68
CA LEU A 415 -10.48 -1.46 -14.53
C LEU A 415 -12.00 -1.56 -14.78
N ALA A 416 -12.49 -2.75 -15.09
CA ALA A 416 -13.93 -3.02 -15.22
C ALA A 416 -14.62 -3.27 -13.87
N THR A 417 -14.20 -2.53 -12.85
CA THR A 417 -14.75 -2.59 -11.48
C THR A 417 -14.57 -1.24 -10.79
N GLU A 418 -15.08 -1.10 -9.58
CA GLU A 418 -14.91 0.04 -8.69
C GLU A 418 -14.52 -0.43 -7.30
N GLY A 419 -13.96 0.45 -6.47
CA GLY A 419 -13.58 0.12 -5.11
C GLY A 419 -14.78 -0.21 -4.21
N ALA A 420 -14.54 -1.01 -3.18
CA ALA A 420 -15.53 -1.36 -2.16
C ALA A 420 -16.01 -0.14 -1.35
N GLN A 421 -15.15 0.85 -1.17
CA GLN A 421 -15.50 2.13 -0.58
C GLN A 421 -16.33 2.95 -1.56
N GLY A 422 -17.65 2.99 -1.36
CA GLY A 422 -18.53 3.86 -2.13
C GLY A 422 -18.36 5.31 -1.70
N TYR A 423 -18.14 6.20 -2.64
CA TYR A 423 -18.17 7.64 -2.41
C TYR A 423 -19.56 8.20 -2.73
N PRO A 424 -20.05 9.22 -2.00
CA PRO A 424 -21.34 9.84 -2.35
C PRO A 424 -21.31 10.35 -3.79
N SER A 425 -22.26 9.95 -4.59
CA SER A 425 -22.39 10.33 -6.01
C SER A 425 -22.74 11.81 -6.26
N LYS A 426 -22.74 12.63 -5.22
CA LYS A 426 -23.02 14.07 -5.30
C LYS A 426 -21.75 14.86 -5.01
N VAL A 427 -20.97 15.11 -6.03
CA VAL A 427 -20.26 16.39 -6.09
C VAL A 427 -21.36 17.45 -5.99
N ARG A 428 -21.52 18.08 -4.83
CA ARG A 428 -22.38 19.26 -4.72
C ARG A 428 -21.81 20.30 -5.66
N SER A 429 -22.53 20.61 -6.72
CA SER A 429 -22.28 21.70 -7.67
C SER A 429 -22.30 23.11 -7.00
N SER A 430 -21.94 23.19 -5.72
CA SER A 430 -21.98 24.41 -4.91
C SER A 430 -20.62 25.10 -4.74
N CYS A 431 -19.55 24.56 -5.30
CA CYS A 431 -18.22 25.25 -5.27
C CYS A 431 -17.99 26.21 -6.44
N VAL A 432 -18.93 26.37 -7.40
CA VAL A 432 -18.71 27.26 -8.55
C VAL A 432 -19.32 28.67 -8.37
N ARG A 433 -19.93 29.00 -7.25
CA ARG A 433 -20.45 30.35 -7.01
C ARG A 433 -20.15 30.86 -5.62
N ARG A 434 -18.92 31.35 -5.40
CA ARG A 434 -18.61 32.44 -4.47
C ARG A 434 -17.33 33.15 -4.86
N ASN A 435 -17.35 33.84 -5.99
CA ASN A 435 -16.65 35.10 -6.12
C ASN A 435 -17.66 36.16 -5.68
N HIS A 436 -17.37 36.83 -4.59
CA HIS A 436 -17.97 38.00 -3.96
C HIS A 436 -18.44 37.68 -2.51
N CYS A 437 -17.57 37.93 -1.59
CA CYS A 437 -17.72 38.88 -0.47
C CYS A 437 -16.37 39.02 0.20
#